data_0e94fe1c9ae25a60b4288408a2056f3d
#
_entry.id   0e94fe1c9ae25a60b4288408a2056f3d
#
_cell.length_a   1.000
_cell.length_b   1.000
_cell.length_c   1.000
_cell.angle_alpha   90.00
_cell.angle_beta   90.00
_cell.angle_gamma   90.00
#
_symmetry.space_group_name_H-M   'P 1'
#
loop_
_entity.id
_entity.type
_entity.pdbx_description
1 polymer ?
#
loop_
_entity_poly.entity_id
_entity_poly.type
_entity_poly.pdbx_seq_one_letter_code
_entity_poly.pdbx_strand_id
1 'polypeptide(L)'
;ALAAVGASYALTSIFICIAIGGGIGASVIISHHFGGHNYGRMKTGIRTALLSFLFISLILGGIGLIFSQQIMEVLNTPADAIDIAVTYLNIYFLGLPFLFMYNILSSMFNALGESRIPLYLLIFSSVLNIFLDLYMVAVLNLGVAGAAYATFIAQGISAVLSLIIFIVTLQKLPGKAEGWLSKTEFSDMSRIALPSILQQSTVSIGMMLVQSVVNSFGTQILAGFSAAMRIESLCVVPMSAIGNAMSSYTAQNIGAEKEERISQGYRMGNFMIIVIAVILCLFLEIAHKPLIALFLDNAASSQTIVTGESYLKFIGFFFCMIGFKMAVDGILRGAGAVRVFTIANLVNLTLRVTIAKFGAPIWGVSMVWYAVPLGWL
;
A
#
# COMPACT_ATOMS: atom_id res chain seq x y z
N ALA A 1 -3.16 2.11 -25.50
CA ALA A 1 -2.42 2.66 -24.35
C ALA A 1 -3.07 2.27 -23.02
N LEU A 2 -4.30 2.71 -22.71
CA LEU A 2 -5.00 2.41 -21.45
C LEU A 2 -5.19 0.91 -21.19
N ALA A 3 -5.53 0.11 -22.22
CA ALA A 3 -5.68 -1.34 -22.10
C ALA A 3 -4.36 -2.03 -21.72
N ALA A 4 -3.23 -1.60 -22.29
CA ALA A 4 -1.91 -2.15 -21.99
C ALA A 4 -1.49 -1.89 -20.55
N VAL A 5 -1.67 -0.66 -20.05
CA VAL A 5 -1.39 -0.29 -18.66
C VAL A 5 -2.33 -1.04 -17.70
N GLY A 6 -3.61 -1.16 -18.07
CA GLY A 6 -4.60 -1.90 -17.27
C GLY A 6 -4.28 -3.38 -17.13
N ALA A 7 -3.82 -4.04 -18.19
CA ALA A 7 -3.40 -5.45 -18.15
C ALA A 7 -2.18 -5.65 -17.23
N SER A 8 -1.26 -4.68 -17.20
CA SER A 8 -0.06 -4.74 -16.35
C SER A 8 -0.36 -4.45 -14.86
N TYR A 9 -1.49 -3.80 -14.56
CA TYR A 9 -1.79 -3.31 -13.19
C TYR A 9 -1.85 -4.42 -12.14
N ALA A 10 -2.47 -5.55 -12.48
CA ALA A 10 -2.58 -6.69 -11.55
C ALA A 10 -1.19 -7.22 -11.13
N LEU A 11 -0.26 -7.28 -12.08
CA LEU A 11 1.10 -7.73 -11.83
C LEU A 11 1.90 -6.69 -11.04
N THR A 12 1.85 -5.42 -11.45
CA THR A 12 2.59 -4.35 -10.75
C THR A 12 2.11 -4.18 -9.31
N SER A 13 0.82 -4.38 -9.03
CA SER A 13 0.27 -4.33 -7.67
C SER A 13 0.83 -5.43 -6.76
N ILE A 14 1.12 -6.62 -7.28
CA ILE A 14 1.76 -7.69 -6.50
C ILE A 14 3.16 -7.26 -6.03
N PHE A 15 3.97 -6.68 -6.92
CA PHE A 15 5.31 -6.20 -6.56
C PHE A 15 5.26 -5.06 -5.54
N ILE A 16 4.27 -4.18 -5.65
CA ILE A 16 4.04 -3.11 -4.67
C ILE A 16 3.67 -3.73 -3.30
N CYS A 17 2.80 -4.74 -3.26
CA CYS A 17 2.45 -5.45 -2.03
C CYS A 17 3.69 -6.10 -1.38
N ILE A 18 4.58 -6.70 -2.19
CA ILE A 18 5.83 -7.30 -1.70
C ILE A 18 6.75 -6.22 -1.13
N ALA A 19 6.92 -5.10 -1.84
CA ALA A 19 7.77 -4.00 -1.39
C ALA A 19 7.28 -3.37 -0.08
N ILE A 20 5.97 -3.10 0.03
CA ILE A 20 5.36 -2.53 1.23
C ILE A 20 5.40 -3.51 2.39
N GLY A 21 4.95 -4.75 2.18
CA GLY A 21 4.88 -5.76 3.24
C GLY A 21 6.27 -6.14 3.76
N GLY A 22 7.24 -6.21 2.86
CA GLY A 22 8.64 -6.42 3.23
C GLY A 22 9.22 -5.25 4.01
N GLY A 23 8.93 -4.01 3.60
CA GLY A 23 9.31 -2.81 4.32
C GLY A 23 8.76 -2.78 5.75
N ILE A 24 7.51 -3.24 5.94
CA ILE A 24 6.90 -3.38 7.27
C ILE A 24 7.69 -4.35 8.15
N GLY A 25 8.06 -5.53 7.61
CA GLY A 25 8.85 -6.51 8.35
C GLY A 25 10.19 -5.96 8.83
N ALA A 26 10.91 -5.26 7.95
CA ALA A 26 12.15 -4.60 8.31
C ALA A 26 11.95 -3.49 9.34
N SER A 27 10.91 -2.65 9.15
CA SER A 27 10.59 -1.54 10.05
C SER A 27 10.37 -2.01 11.48
N VAL A 28 9.65 -3.10 11.70
CA VAL A 28 9.35 -3.63 13.04
C VAL A 28 10.64 -4.05 13.77
N ILE A 29 11.50 -4.83 13.11
CA ILE A 29 12.75 -5.31 13.73
C ILE A 29 13.71 -4.15 14.01
N ILE A 30 13.82 -3.21 13.07
CA ILE A 30 14.66 -2.01 13.24
C ILE A 30 14.12 -1.13 14.37
N SER A 31 12.80 -0.92 14.45
CA SER A 31 12.14 -0.18 15.53
C SER A 31 12.40 -0.81 16.89
N HIS A 32 12.32 -2.14 16.98
CA HIS A 32 12.59 -2.89 18.23
C HIS A 32 14.03 -2.67 18.68
N HIS A 33 15.03 -2.85 17.81
CA HIS A 33 16.43 -2.60 18.16
C HIS A 33 16.72 -1.13 18.49
N PHE A 34 16.06 -0.20 17.78
CA PHE A 34 16.18 1.23 18.04
C PHE A 34 15.64 1.59 19.42
N GLY A 35 14.46 1.10 19.79
CA GLY A 35 13.85 1.30 21.11
C GLY A 35 14.69 0.71 22.25
N GLY A 36 15.29 -0.45 22.04
CA GLY A 36 16.20 -1.09 22.98
C GLY A 36 17.63 -0.54 23.01
N HIS A 37 17.90 0.56 22.29
CA HIS A 37 19.24 1.16 22.14
C HIS A 37 20.33 0.19 21.63
N ASN A 38 19.91 -0.90 20.96
CA ASN A 38 20.83 -1.87 20.37
C ASN A 38 21.25 -1.46 18.96
N TYR A 39 22.01 -0.37 18.88
CA TYR A 39 22.38 0.25 17.61
C TYR A 39 23.28 -0.65 16.74
N GLY A 40 24.06 -1.56 17.34
CA GLY A 40 24.91 -2.52 16.60
C GLY A 40 24.04 -3.48 15.77
N ARG A 41 23.11 -4.18 16.42
CA ARG A 41 22.16 -5.07 15.76
C ARG A 41 21.22 -4.32 14.82
N MET A 42 20.75 -3.14 15.21
CA MET A 42 19.95 -2.27 14.35
C MET A 42 20.65 -1.98 13.02
N LYS A 43 21.92 -1.54 13.05
CA LYS A 43 22.70 -1.25 11.84
C LYS A 43 22.98 -2.51 11.01
N THR A 44 23.17 -3.66 11.65
CA THR A 44 23.29 -4.96 10.98
C THR A 44 21.98 -5.35 10.31
N GLY A 45 20.84 -5.19 11.00
CA GLY A 45 19.51 -5.40 10.46
C GLY A 45 19.22 -4.52 9.24
N ILE A 46 19.55 -3.24 9.32
CA ILE A 46 19.43 -2.29 8.20
C ILE A 46 20.21 -2.77 6.98
N ARG A 47 21.50 -3.12 7.15
CA ARG A 47 22.32 -3.65 6.06
C ARG A 47 21.74 -4.92 5.47
N THR A 48 21.33 -5.86 6.33
CA THR A 48 20.70 -7.12 5.93
C THR A 48 19.45 -6.86 5.10
N ALA A 49 18.58 -5.96 5.54
CA ALA A 49 17.36 -5.61 4.82
C ALA A 49 17.66 -4.97 3.46
N LEU A 50 18.52 -3.95 3.40
CA LEU A 50 18.88 -3.27 2.15
C LEU A 50 19.47 -4.23 1.12
N LEU A 51 20.42 -5.07 1.52
CA LEU A 51 21.04 -6.05 0.63
C LEU A 51 20.07 -7.13 0.18
N SER A 52 19.25 -7.67 1.09
CA SER A 52 18.27 -8.69 0.77
C SER A 52 17.20 -8.18 -0.17
N PHE A 53 16.68 -6.97 0.07
CA PHE A 53 15.66 -6.36 -0.80
C PHE A 53 16.21 -5.99 -2.17
N LEU A 54 17.44 -5.48 -2.23
CA LEU A 54 18.11 -5.24 -3.50
C LEU A 54 18.27 -6.55 -4.28
N PHE A 55 18.74 -7.61 -3.63
CA PHE A 55 18.93 -8.93 -4.27
C PHE A 55 17.60 -9.53 -4.76
N ILE A 56 16.57 -9.50 -3.92
CA ILE A 56 15.22 -9.98 -4.28
C ILE A 56 14.66 -9.18 -5.46
N SER A 57 14.80 -7.84 -5.44
CA SER A 57 14.29 -6.99 -6.52
C SER A 57 15.02 -7.21 -7.85
N LEU A 58 16.33 -7.48 -7.81
CA LEU A 58 17.11 -7.81 -9.00
C LEU A 58 16.70 -9.17 -9.58
N ILE A 59 16.46 -10.19 -8.74
CA ILE A 59 15.97 -11.48 -9.18
C ILE A 59 14.58 -11.35 -9.80
N LEU A 60 13.65 -10.70 -9.10
CA LEU A 60 12.28 -10.52 -9.58
C LEU A 60 12.24 -9.68 -10.86
N GLY A 61 13.05 -8.62 -10.94
CA GLY A 61 13.19 -7.80 -12.13
C GLY A 61 13.78 -8.58 -13.30
N GLY A 62 14.83 -9.37 -13.06
CA GLY A 62 15.46 -10.22 -14.08
C GLY A 62 14.51 -11.29 -14.61
N ILE A 63 13.80 -12.01 -13.74
CA ILE A 63 12.75 -12.96 -14.13
C ILE A 63 11.64 -12.25 -14.92
N GLY A 64 11.19 -11.09 -14.43
CA GLY A 64 10.18 -10.31 -15.11
C GLY A 64 10.58 -9.89 -16.52
N LEU A 65 11.82 -9.45 -16.71
CA LEU A 65 12.36 -9.06 -18.03
C LEU A 65 12.40 -10.25 -19.00
N ILE A 66 12.82 -11.42 -18.51
CA ILE A 66 12.93 -12.63 -19.34
C ILE A 66 11.56 -13.15 -19.78
N PHE A 67 10.56 -13.07 -18.88
CA PHE A 67 9.24 -13.66 -19.10
C PHE A 67 8.13 -12.62 -19.36
N SER A 68 8.47 -11.36 -19.64
CA SER A 68 7.50 -10.28 -19.82
C SER A 68 6.46 -10.56 -20.91
N GLN A 69 6.87 -11.14 -22.05
CA GLN A 69 5.98 -11.50 -23.13
C GLN A 69 5.04 -12.65 -22.74
N GLN A 70 5.57 -13.72 -22.16
CA GLN A 70 4.79 -14.89 -21.73
C GLN A 70 3.78 -14.49 -20.63
N ILE A 71 4.16 -13.57 -19.76
CA ILE A 71 3.26 -13.04 -18.73
C ILE A 71 2.07 -12.31 -19.37
N MET A 72 2.31 -11.49 -20.39
CA MET A 72 1.22 -10.77 -21.09
C MET A 72 0.33 -11.72 -21.89
N GLU A 73 0.87 -12.77 -22.47
CA GLU A 73 0.10 -13.81 -23.14
C GLU A 73 -0.80 -14.59 -22.15
N VAL A 74 -0.28 -14.99 -21.00
CA VAL A 74 -1.04 -15.66 -19.93
C VAL A 74 -2.16 -14.76 -19.37
N LEU A 75 -1.94 -13.44 -19.32
CA LEU A 75 -2.94 -12.47 -18.90
C LEU A 75 -3.99 -12.17 -19.98
N ASN A 76 -3.95 -12.89 -21.11
CA ASN A 76 -4.86 -12.71 -22.25
C ASN A 76 -4.90 -11.25 -22.77
N THR A 77 -3.74 -10.59 -22.81
CA THR A 77 -3.63 -9.23 -23.33
C THR A 77 -3.95 -9.25 -24.83
N PRO A 78 -4.81 -8.34 -25.35
CA PRO A 78 -5.12 -8.25 -26.78
C PRO A 78 -3.86 -8.10 -27.64
N ALA A 79 -3.82 -8.75 -28.80
CA ALA A 79 -2.64 -8.79 -29.67
C ALA A 79 -2.17 -7.40 -30.11
N ASP A 80 -3.08 -6.45 -30.28
CA ASP A 80 -2.81 -5.06 -30.65
C ASP A 80 -2.21 -4.22 -29.50
N ALA A 81 -2.29 -4.70 -28.27
CA ALA A 81 -1.79 -4.03 -27.09
C ALA A 81 -0.55 -4.70 -26.46
N ILE A 82 -0.21 -5.93 -26.89
CA ILE A 82 0.80 -6.76 -26.23
C ILE A 82 2.21 -6.12 -26.28
N ASP A 83 2.62 -5.59 -27.43
CA ASP A 83 3.94 -4.98 -27.60
C ASP A 83 4.13 -3.74 -26.72
N ILE A 84 3.06 -2.94 -26.60
CA ILE A 84 3.05 -1.75 -25.73
C ILE A 84 3.09 -2.16 -24.28
N ALA A 85 2.35 -3.21 -23.89
CA ALA A 85 2.31 -3.73 -22.54
C ALA A 85 3.67 -4.34 -22.12
N VAL A 86 4.30 -5.11 -23.00
CA VAL A 86 5.64 -5.67 -22.79
C VAL A 86 6.67 -4.57 -22.65
N THR A 87 6.63 -3.54 -23.50
CA THR A 87 7.54 -2.38 -23.38
C THR A 87 7.36 -1.69 -22.02
N TYR A 88 6.13 -1.43 -21.61
CA TYR A 88 5.82 -0.84 -20.30
C TYR A 88 6.36 -1.70 -19.15
N LEU A 89 6.09 -3.02 -19.18
CA LEU A 89 6.56 -3.95 -18.15
C LEU A 89 8.07 -4.06 -18.09
N ASN A 90 8.76 -4.06 -19.22
CA ASN A 90 10.22 -4.12 -19.25
C ASN A 90 10.83 -2.90 -18.54
N ILE A 91 10.32 -1.71 -18.79
CA ILE A 91 10.75 -0.49 -18.09
C ILE A 91 10.41 -0.59 -16.60
N TYR A 92 9.22 -1.09 -16.25
CA TYR A 92 8.81 -1.30 -14.87
C TYR A 92 9.73 -2.28 -14.13
N PHE A 93 10.08 -3.40 -14.75
CA PHE A 93 10.98 -4.40 -14.16
C PHE A 93 12.41 -3.87 -13.96
N LEU A 94 12.91 -3.04 -14.88
CA LEU A 94 14.15 -2.31 -14.68
C LEU A 94 14.08 -1.34 -13.47
N GLY A 95 12.91 -0.80 -13.21
CA GLY A 95 12.64 0.09 -12.09
C GLY A 95 12.39 -0.61 -10.74
N LEU A 96 12.21 -1.93 -10.75
CA LEU A 96 11.87 -2.69 -9.54
C LEU A 96 12.89 -2.50 -8.38
N PRO A 97 14.21 -2.50 -8.62
CA PRO A 97 15.18 -2.21 -7.57
C PRO A 97 14.97 -0.85 -6.90
N PHE A 98 14.65 0.17 -7.68
CA PHE A 98 14.38 1.51 -7.13
C PHE A 98 13.08 1.56 -6.33
N LEU A 99 12.02 0.89 -6.82
CA LEU A 99 10.75 0.75 -6.10
C LEU A 99 10.96 0.08 -4.74
N PHE A 100 11.67 -1.03 -4.71
CA PHE A 100 11.94 -1.77 -3.48
C PHE A 100 12.81 -0.96 -2.52
N MET A 101 13.91 -0.37 -3.02
CA MET A 101 14.81 0.45 -2.21
C MET A 101 14.10 1.67 -1.62
N TYR A 102 13.26 2.37 -2.40
CA TYR A 102 12.49 3.49 -1.91
C TYR A 102 11.53 3.08 -0.77
N ASN A 103 10.77 1.98 -0.96
CA ASN A 103 9.82 1.51 0.04
C ASN A 103 10.50 1.05 1.34
N ILE A 104 11.61 0.30 1.23
CA ILE A 104 12.33 -0.16 2.43
C ILE A 104 12.99 1.01 3.18
N LEU A 105 13.60 1.96 2.49
CA LEU A 105 14.18 3.15 3.10
C LEU A 105 13.13 4.02 3.77
N SER A 106 11.97 4.21 3.13
CA SER A 106 10.83 4.92 3.71
C SER A 106 10.35 4.27 5.01
N SER A 107 10.25 2.93 5.01
CA SER A 107 9.88 2.16 6.20
C SER A 107 10.93 2.26 7.31
N MET A 108 12.22 2.30 6.97
CA MET A 108 13.31 2.46 7.93
C MET A 108 13.35 3.87 8.54
N PHE A 109 13.09 4.92 7.76
CA PHE A 109 12.94 6.27 8.31
C PHE A 109 11.80 6.33 9.33
N ASN A 110 10.66 5.72 9.01
CA ASN A 110 9.54 5.62 9.94
C ASN A 110 9.91 4.84 11.20
N ALA A 111 10.72 3.77 11.07
CA ALA A 111 11.23 2.99 12.19
C ALA A 111 12.13 3.79 13.14
N LEU A 112 12.83 4.79 12.62
CA LEU A 112 13.68 5.69 13.40
C LEU A 112 12.93 6.94 13.90
N GLY A 113 11.64 7.09 13.59
CA GLY A 113 10.83 8.25 13.95
C GLY A 113 10.98 9.46 13.02
N GLU A 114 11.73 9.32 11.93
CA GLU A 114 12.03 10.39 10.97
C GLU A 114 11.00 10.42 9.80
N SER A 115 9.70 10.40 10.12
CA SER A 115 8.61 10.30 9.13
C SER A 115 8.50 11.50 8.18
N ARG A 116 9.11 12.64 8.51
CA ARG A 116 9.11 13.83 7.65
C ARG A 116 9.94 13.64 6.38
N ILE A 117 11.05 12.88 6.47
CA ILE A 117 11.96 12.67 5.34
C ILE A 117 11.26 11.90 4.21
N PRO A 118 10.62 10.74 4.45
CA PRO A 118 9.84 10.04 3.41
C PRO A 118 8.73 10.92 2.81
N LEU A 119 8.07 11.76 3.61
CA LEU A 119 7.04 12.67 3.11
C LEU A 119 7.62 13.68 2.10
N TYR A 120 8.72 14.34 2.43
CA TYR A 120 9.35 15.30 1.52
C TYR A 120 9.85 14.63 0.23
N LEU A 121 10.42 13.42 0.35
CA LEU A 121 10.86 12.64 -0.80
C LEU A 121 9.69 12.18 -1.67
N LEU A 122 8.55 11.82 -1.06
CA LEU A 122 7.33 11.48 -1.80
C LEU A 122 6.79 12.69 -2.58
N ILE A 123 6.71 13.86 -1.94
CA ILE A 123 6.27 15.10 -2.61
C ILE A 123 7.21 15.43 -3.77
N PHE A 124 8.51 15.39 -3.54
CA PHE A 124 9.54 15.63 -4.57
C PHE A 124 9.38 14.65 -5.73
N SER A 125 9.28 13.34 -5.45
CA SER A 125 9.10 12.28 -6.45
C SER A 125 7.83 12.48 -7.28
N SER A 126 6.72 12.81 -6.62
CA SER A 126 5.43 13.02 -7.30
C SER A 126 5.46 14.24 -8.22
N VAL A 127 6.01 15.35 -7.75
CA VAL A 127 6.15 16.57 -8.56
C VAL A 127 7.08 16.32 -9.74
N LEU A 128 8.24 15.69 -9.51
CA LEU A 128 9.17 15.32 -10.57
C LEU A 128 8.53 14.37 -11.59
N ASN A 129 7.77 13.37 -11.13
CA ASN A 129 7.08 12.44 -12.01
C ASN A 129 6.07 13.18 -12.92
N ILE A 130 5.26 14.09 -12.38
CA ILE A 130 4.30 14.89 -13.18
C ILE A 130 5.03 15.69 -14.26
N PHE A 131 6.14 16.36 -13.93
CA PHE A 131 6.91 17.10 -14.92
C PHE A 131 7.49 16.19 -16.00
N LEU A 132 8.06 15.05 -15.61
CA LEU A 132 8.61 14.07 -16.54
C LEU A 132 7.53 13.45 -17.42
N ASP A 133 6.35 13.12 -16.87
CA ASP A 133 5.23 12.61 -17.63
C ASP A 133 4.79 13.61 -18.71
N LEU A 134 4.58 14.88 -18.35
CA LEU A 134 4.23 15.93 -19.29
C LEU A 134 5.32 16.10 -20.36
N TYR A 135 6.58 16.11 -19.99
CA TYR A 135 7.67 16.27 -20.94
C TYR A 135 7.80 15.07 -21.87
N MET A 136 7.81 13.84 -21.34
CA MET A 136 8.03 12.64 -22.15
C MET A 136 6.81 12.25 -23.00
N VAL A 137 5.60 12.45 -22.47
CA VAL A 137 4.39 12.09 -23.20
C VAL A 137 3.94 13.19 -24.13
N ALA A 138 3.88 14.46 -23.67
CA ALA A 138 3.31 15.55 -24.47
C ALA A 138 4.34 16.22 -25.38
N VAL A 139 5.62 16.33 -24.97
CA VAL A 139 6.69 17.01 -25.77
C VAL A 139 7.44 15.99 -26.64
N LEU A 140 7.91 14.89 -26.04
CA LEU A 140 8.67 13.87 -26.77
C LEU A 140 7.80 12.84 -27.51
N ASN A 141 6.47 12.84 -27.29
CA ASN A 141 5.50 11.92 -27.89
C ASN A 141 5.84 10.42 -27.72
N LEU A 142 6.45 10.05 -26.58
CA LEU A 142 6.84 8.67 -26.28
C LEU A 142 5.67 7.80 -25.82
N GLY A 143 4.45 8.35 -25.69
CA GLY A 143 3.25 7.60 -25.32
C GLY A 143 3.39 6.86 -24.00
N VAL A 144 3.02 5.58 -23.95
CA VAL A 144 3.05 4.73 -22.75
C VAL A 144 4.47 4.50 -22.25
N ALA A 145 5.45 4.36 -23.15
CA ALA A 145 6.85 4.22 -22.76
C ALA A 145 7.36 5.48 -22.05
N GLY A 146 6.91 6.67 -22.46
CA GLY A 146 7.23 7.94 -21.81
C GLY A 146 6.78 7.97 -20.35
N ALA A 147 5.53 7.56 -20.07
CA ALA A 147 5.01 7.47 -18.72
C ALA A 147 5.78 6.44 -17.85
N ALA A 148 6.16 5.30 -18.44
CA ALA A 148 6.98 4.32 -17.75
C ALA A 148 8.37 4.84 -17.40
N TYR A 149 9.05 5.53 -18.33
CA TYR A 149 10.35 6.15 -18.09
C TYR A 149 10.27 7.30 -17.08
N ALA A 150 9.23 8.12 -17.11
CA ALA A 150 9.02 9.19 -16.14
C ALA A 150 8.93 8.63 -14.71
N THR A 151 8.16 7.56 -14.52
CA THR A 151 8.05 6.86 -13.24
C THR A 151 9.38 6.23 -12.82
N PHE A 152 10.07 5.55 -13.74
CA PHE A 152 11.38 4.94 -13.50
C PHE A 152 12.41 5.96 -13.02
N ILE A 153 12.53 7.11 -13.71
CA ILE A 153 13.50 8.16 -13.38
C ILE A 153 13.15 8.83 -12.05
N ALA A 154 11.86 9.18 -11.84
CA ALA A 154 11.43 9.83 -10.61
C ALA A 154 11.67 8.93 -9.38
N GLN A 155 11.34 7.65 -9.48
CA GLN A 155 11.61 6.66 -8.42
C GLN A 155 13.10 6.42 -8.23
N GLY A 156 13.87 6.33 -9.31
CA GLY A 156 15.33 6.14 -9.26
C GLY A 156 16.03 7.28 -8.52
N ILE A 157 15.74 8.51 -8.89
CA ILE A 157 16.30 9.70 -8.21
C ILE A 157 15.88 9.71 -6.73
N SER A 158 14.61 9.44 -6.43
CA SER A 158 14.12 9.45 -5.06
C SER A 158 14.72 8.33 -4.22
N ALA A 159 14.93 7.13 -4.78
CA ALA A 159 15.58 6.03 -4.08
C ALA A 159 17.04 6.35 -3.76
N VAL A 160 17.78 6.95 -4.70
CA VAL A 160 19.18 7.37 -4.50
C VAL A 160 19.27 8.48 -3.45
N LEU A 161 18.44 9.53 -3.55
CA LEU A 161 18.40 10.60 -2.56
C LEU A 161 18.02 10.07 -1.17
N SER A 162 17.02 9.17 -1.11
CA SER A 162 16.61 8.51 0.13
C SER A 162 17.79 7.75 0.76
N LEU A 163 18.56 7.01 -0.03
CA LEU A 163 19.72 6.25 0.44
C LEU A 163 20.81 7.18 0.97
N ILE A 164 21.13 8.27 0.27
CA ILE A 164 22.14 9.24 0.70
C ILE A 164 21.74 9.86 2.04
N ILE A 165 20.50 10.36 2.15
CA ILE A 165 19.99 10.98 3.38
C ILE A 165 19.99 9.95 4.51
N PHE A 166 19.62 8.71 4.22
CA PHE A 166 19.56 7.64 5.22
C PHE A 166 20.95 7.29 5.76
N ILE A 167 21.97 7.19 4.89
CA ILE A 167 23.37 6.97 5.30
C ILE A 167 23.84 8.10 6.23
N VAL A 168 23.56 9.35 5.87
CA VAL A 168 23.92 10.51 6.72
C VAL A 168 23.20 10.45 8.06
N THR A 169 21.94 10.06 8.08
CA THR A 169 21.17 9.89 9.34
C THR A 169 21.75 8.78 10.21
N LEU A 170 22.14 7.64 9.62
CA LEU A 170 22.77 6.53 10.35
C LEU A 170 24.14 6.87 10.94
N GLN A 171 24.90 7.76 10.30
CA GLN A 171 26.21 8.18 10.83
C GLN A 171 26.08 8.97 12.12
N LYS A 172 24.95 9.63 12.37
CA LYS A 172 24.67 10.37 13.61
C LYS A 172 24.36 9.46 14.78
N LEU A 173 23.97 8.19 14.53
CA LEU A 173 23.62 7.22 15.57
C LEU A 173 24.87 6.47 16.06
N PRO A 174 25.01 6.23 17.37
CA PRO A 174 26.16 5.53 17.93
C PRO A 174 26.23 4.07 17.48
N GLY A 175 27.32 3.39 17.82
CA GLY A 175 27.54 1.97 17.56
C GLY A 175 27.99 1.68 16.12
N LYS A 176 28.66 0.56 15.94
CA LYS A 176 29.09 0.00 14.65
C LYS A 176 28.23 -1.23 14.35
N ALA A 177 27.96 -1.48 13.10
CA ALA A 177 27.31 -2.72 12.69
C ALA A 177 28.18 -3.92 13.02
N GLU A 178 27.56 -4.99 13.51
CA GLU A 178 28.24 -6.24 13.89
C GLU A 178 28.59 -7.11 12.68
N GLY A 179 27.94 -6.84 11.51
CA GLY A 179 28.17 -7.56 10.28
C GLY A 179 27.49 -6.90 9.06
N TRP A 180 27.71 -7.49 7.88
CA TRP A 180 27.06 -7.08 6.64
C TRP A 180 25.73 -7.75 6.40
N LEU A 181 25.62 -9.04 6.76
CA LEU A 181 24.44 -9.88 6.61
C LEU A 181 24.27 -10.71 7.87
N SER A 182 23.04 -10.76 8.40
CA SER A 182 22.67 -11.60 9.53
C SER A 182 21.48 -12.48 9.16
N LYS A 183 21.68 -13.79 9.19
CA LYS A 183 20.62 -14.78 8.94
C LYS A 183 19.49 -14.65 9.96
N THR A 184 19.82 -14.34 11.22
CA THR A 184 18.82 -14.14 12.28
C THR A 184 17.95 -12.94 11.98
N GLU A 185 18.56 -11.77 11.72
CA GLU A 185 17.81 -10.55 11.39
C GLU A 185 16.94 -10.75 10.14
N PHE A 186 17.46 -11.41 9.10
CA PHE A 186 16.69 -11.74 7.90
C PHE A 186 15.48 -12.65 8.21
N SER A 187 15.69 -13.69 9.03
CA SER A 187 14.61 -14.60 9.44
C SER A 187 13.52 -13.88 10.22
N ASP A 188 13.90 -13.03 11.17
CA ASP A 188 12.97 -12.30 12.01
C ASP A 188 12.16 -11.28 11.18
N MET A 189 12.82 -10.55 10.28
CA MET A 189 12.16 -9.66 9.33
C MET A 189 11.20 -10.42 8.42
N SER A 190 11.62 -11.56 7.86
CA SER A 190 10.80 -12.38 6.96
C SER A 190 9.56 -12.94 7.64
N ARG A 191 9.67 -13.29 8.93
CA ARG A 191 8.56 -13.78 9.74
C ARG A 191 7.41 -12.77 9.84
N ILE A 192 7.71 -11.48 9.83
CA ILE A 192 6.72 -10.39 9.86
C ILE A 192 6.36 -9.95 8.43
N ALA A 193 7.34 -9.91 7.52
CA ALA A 193 7.16 -9.49 6.15
C ALA A 193 6.17 -10.38 5.38
N LEU A 194 6.32 -11.71 5.45
CA LEU A 194 5.47 -12.64 4.71
C LEU A 194 3.99 -12.48 5.02
N PRO A 195 3.54 -12.47 6.29
CA PRO A 195 2.14 -12.19 6.61
C PRO A 195 1.68 -10.78 6.22
N SER A 196 2.56 -9.78 6.28
CA SER A 196 2.22 -8.42 5.86
C SER A 196 2.03 -8.34 4.34
N ILE A 197 2.84 -9.05 3.56
CA ILE A 197 2.66 -9.21 2.11
C ILE A 197 1.34 -9.91 1.80
N LEU A 198 1.04 -11.01 2.51
CA LEU A 198 -0.22 -11.73 2.38
C LEU A 198 -1.42 -10.84 2.70
N GLN A 199 -1.35 -10.02 3.76
CA GLN A 199 -2.40 -9.07 4.09
C GLN A 199 -2.64 -8.07 2.94
N GLN A 200 -1.58 -7.45 2.42
CA GLN A 200 -1.70 -6.50 1.31
C GLN A 200 -2.32 -7.15 0.07
N SER A 201 -1.86 -8.36 -0.27
CA SER A 201 -2.40 -9.16 -1.37
C SER A 201 -3.86 -9.56 -1.13
N THR A 202 -4.20 -9.94 0.10
CA THR A 202 -5.56 -10.32 0.52
C THR A 202 -6.55 -9.15 0.37
N VAL A 203 -6.13 -7.94 0.72
CA VAL A 203 -6.95 -6.73 0.52
C VAL A 203 -7.21 -6.51 -0.96
N SER A 204 -6.18 -6.59 -1.81
CA SER A 204 -6.31 -6.43 -3.26
C SER A 204 -7.21 -7.49 -3.89
N ILE A 205 -7.02 -8.77 -3.54
CA ILE A 205 -7.85 -9.89 -4.00
C ILE A 205 -9.30 -9.70 -3.52
N GLY A 206 -9.50 -9.31 -2.26
CA GLY A 206 -10.83 -9.04 -1.71
C GLY A 206 -11.57 -7.95 -2.48
N MET A 207 -10.88 -6.88 -2.85
CA MET A 207 -11.45 -5.82 -3.69
C MET A 207 -11.85 -6.34 -5.07
N MET A 208 -11.00 -7.14 -5.72
CA MET A 208 -11.30 -7.73 -7.04
C MET A 208 -12.51 -8.67 -6.97
N LEU A 209 -12.62 -9.50 -5.95
CA LEU A 209 -13.75 -10.39 -5.76
C LEU A 209 -15.06 -9.65 -5.50
N VAL A 210 -15.02 -8.61 -4.67
CA VAL A 210 -16.17 -7.72 -4.42
C VAL A 210 -16.59 -7.01 -5.71
N GLN A 211 -15.64 -6.49 -6.47
CA GLN A 211 -15.91 -5.83 -7.74
C GLN A 211 -16.52 -6.80 -8.77
N SER A 212 -16.08 -8.07 -8.79
CA SER A 212 -16.68 -9.12 -9.64
C SER A 212 -18.16 -9.35 -9.30
N VAL A 213 -18.54 -9.29 -8.01
CA VAL A 213 -19.95 -9.34 -7.61
C VAL A 213 -20.70 -8.12 -8.08
N VAL A 214 -20.15 -6.92 -7.95
CA VAL A 214 -20.78 -5.68 -8.43
C VAL A 214 -20.96 -5.67 -9.95
N ASN A 215 -20.04 -6.27 -10.71
CA ASN A 215 -20.14 -6.42 -12.16
C ASN A 215 -21.45 -7.11 -12.59
N SER A 216 -21.96 -8.08 -11.80
CA SER A 216 -23.20 -8.79 -12.11
C SER A 216 -24.46 -7.92 -12.06
N PHE A 217 -24.38 -6.73 -11.46
CA PHE A 217 -25.50 -5.78 -11.34
C PHE A 217 -25.54 -4.75 -12.50
N GLY A 218 -24.61 -4.85 -13.45
CA GLY A 218 -24.58 -4.03 -14.65
C GLY A 218 -23.56 -2.87 -14.59
N THR A 219 -23.27 -2.33 -15.77
CA THR A 219 -22.20 -1.34 -15.99
C THR A 219 -22.43 -0.01 -15.28
N GLN A 220 -23.67 0.40 -15.11
CA GLN A 220 -24.01 1.67 -14.44
C GLN A 220 -23.71 1.62 -12.95
N ILE A 221 -24.09 0.53 -12.29
CA ILE A 221 -23.81 0.31 -10.85
C ILE A 221 -22.31 0.15 -10.64
N LEU A 222 -21.63 -0.59 -11.52
CA LEU A 222 -20.18 -0.75 -11.47
C LEU A 222 -19.44 0.59 -11.59
N ALA A 223 -19.84 1.44 -12.52
CA ALA A 223 -19.21 2.74 -12.73
C ALA A 223 -19.34 3.64 -11.48
N GLY A 224 -20.53 3.74 -10.90
CA GLY A 224 -20.77 4.51 -9.68
C GLY A 224 -20.01 3.96 -8.47
N PHE A 225 -20.02 2.64 -8.28
CA PHE A 225 -19.26 1.98 -7.23
C PHE A 225 -17.74 2.17 -7.39
N SER A 226 -17.22 2.05 -8.61
CA SER A 226 -15.78 2.23 -8.89
C SER A 226 -15.32 3.67 -8.64
N ALA A 227 -16.14 4.66 -8.99
CA ALA A 227 -15.86 6.06 -8.66
C ALA A 227 -15.80 6.28 -7.14
N ALA A 228 -16.76 5.76 -6.41
CA ALA A 228 -16.80 5.86 -4.95
C ALA A 228 -15.63 5.13 -4.26
N MET A 229 -15.24 3.95 -4.76
CA MET A 229 -14.07 3.20 -4.28
C MET A 229 -12.75 3.98 -4.40
N ARG A 230 -12.60 4.79 -5.46
CA ARG A 230 -11.42 5.66 -5.61
C ARG A 230 -11.37 6.73 -4.54
N ILE A 231 -12.53 7.33 -4.22
CA ILE A 231 -12.64 8.35 -3.16
C ILE A 231 -12.39 7.69 -1.79
N GLU A 232 -13.01 6.53 -1.52
CA GLU A 232 -12.77 5.75 -0.30
C GLU A 232 -11.28 5.45 -0.10
N SER A 233 -10.58 5.02 -1.15
CA SER A 233 -9.15 4.70 -1.05
C SER A 233 -8.31 5.89 -0.58
N LEU A 234 -8.66 7.11 -0.99
CA LEU A 234 -8.00 8.33 -0.52
C LEU A 234 -8.34 8.62 0.95
N CYS A 235 -9.60 8.40 1.35
CA CYS A 235 -10.04 8.61 2.73
C CYS A 235 -9.42 7.61 3.72
N VAL A 236 -9.05 6.42 3.27
CA VAL A 236 -8.42 5.38 4.10
C VAL A 236 -6.93 5.64 4.37
N VAL A 237 -6.25 6.46 3.55
CA VAL A 237 -4.80 6.74 3.69
C VAL A 237 -4.42 7.23 5.09
N PRO A 238 -5.10 8.21 5.72
CA PRO A 238 -4.76 8.65 7.07
C PRO A 238 -4.89 7.52 8.11
N MET A 239 -5.89 6.64 7.98
CA MET A 239 -6.08 5.50 8.88
C MET A 239 -4.94 4.49 8.76
N SER A 240 -4.50 4.21 7.52
CA SER A 240 -3.34 3.37 7.23
C SER A 240 -2.05 3.95 7.82
N ALA A 241 -1.86 5.27 7.74
CA ALA A 241 -0.72 5.96 8.31
C ALA A 241 -0.66 5.79 9.84
N ILE A 242 -1.81 5.93 10.54
CA ILE A 242 -1.89 5.67 11.98
C ILE A 242 -1.56 4.21 12.29
N GLY A 243 -2.09 3.25 11.53
CA GLY A 243 -1.78 1.83 11.70
C GLY A 243 -0.27 1.53 11.55
N ASN A 244 0.39 2.13 10.57
CA ASN A 244 1.84 1.98 10.39
C ASN A 244 2.64 2.66 11.52
N ALA A 245 2.22 3.83 11.96
CA ALA A 245 2.83 4.52 13.11
C ALA A 245 2.69 3.69 14.39
N MET A 246 1.51 3.08 14.63
CA MET A 246 1.30 2.18 15.78
C MET A 246 2.20 0.95 15.72
N SER A 247 2.52 0.43 14.54
CA SER A 247 3.43 -0.70 14.38
C SER A 247 4.85 -0.34 14.85
N SER A 248 5.41 0.75 14.34
CA SER A 248 6.74 1.22 14.76
C SER A 248 6.78 1.64 16.24
N TYR A 249 5.74 2.35 16.70
CA TYR A 249 5.62 2.78 18.09
C TYR A 249 5.58 1.58 19.06
N THR A 250 4.78 0.57 18.75
CA THR A 250 4.69 -0.66 19.56
C THR A 250 6.03 -1.38 19.61
N ALA A 251 6.67 -1.60 18.47
CA ALA A 251 7.96 -2.27 18.39
C ALA A 251 9.05 -1.51 19.16
N GLN A 252 9.11 -0.18 19.07
CA GLN A 252 10.05 0.63 19.83
C GLN A 252 9.82 0.52 21.34
N ASN A 253 8.56 0.55 21.81
CA ASN A 253 8.26 0.48 23.24
C ASN A 253 8.48 -0.91 23.83
N ILE A 254 8.26 -1.97 23.04
CA ILE A 254 8.65 -3.33 23.45
C ILE A 254 10.18 -3.44 23.55
N GLY A 255 10.91 -2.94 22.57
CA GLY A 255 12.37 -2.92 22.59
C GLY A 255 12.94 -2.12 23.77
N ALA A 256 12.24 -1.07 24.20
CA ALA A 256 12.58 -0.23 25.35
C ALA A 256 12.09 -0.81 26.70
N GLU A 257 11.43 -1.97 26.71
CA GLU A 257 10.80 -2.58 27.90
C GLU A 257 9.77 -1.64 28.58
N LYS A 258 9.05 -0.84 27.79
CA LYS A 258 8.06 0.16 28.24
C LYS A 258 6.67 -0.17 27.72
N GLU A 259 6.20 -1.39 27.97
CA GLU A 259 4.93 -1.88 27.42
C GLU A 259 3.70 -1.06 27.86
N GLU A 260 3.73 -0.42 29.02
CA GLU A 260 2.66 0.46 29.51
C GLU A 260 2.35 1.61 28.50
N ARG A 261 3.37 2.08 27.79
CA ARG A 261 3.20 3.14 26.79
C ARG A 261 2.38 2.71 25.58
N ILE A 262 2.35 1.40 25.28
CA ILE A 262 1.58 0.87 24.14
C ILE A 262 0.09 1.16 24.37
N SER A 263 -0.40 0.93 25.59
CA SER A 263 -1.80 1.24 25.93
C SER A 263 -2.11 2.75 25.81
N GLN A 264 -1.19 3.61 26.22
CA GLN A 264 -1.34 5.06 26.10
C GLN A 264 -1.33 5.50 24.62
N GLY A 265 -0.40 4.95 23.82
CA GLY A 265 -0.32 5.18 22.39
C GLY A 265 -1.57 4.71 21.66
N TYR A 266 -2.12 3.55 22.03
CA TYR A 266 -3.37 3.04 21.47
C TYR A 266 -4.56 3.96 21.74
N ARG A 267 -4.70 4.45 22.97
CA ARG A 267 -5.77 5.43 23.34
C ARG A 267 -5.63 6.72 22.52
N MET A 268 -4.41 7.25 22.38
CA MET A 268 -4.17 8.45 21.58
C MET A 268 -4.41 8.20 20.10
N GLY A 269 -3.96 7.06 19.56
CA GLY A 269 -4.22 6.65 18.18
C GLY A 269 -5.71 6.54 17.89
N ASN A 270 -6.48 5.92 18.78
CA ASN A 270 -7.93 5.82 18.66
C ASN A 270 -8.60 7.21 18.72
N PHE A 271 -8.14 8.10 19.58
CA PHE A 271 -8.65 9.49 19.60
C PHE A 271 -8.39 10.19 18.27
N MET A 272 -7.19 10.08 17.70
CA MET A 272 -6.88 10.64 16.39
C MET A 272 -7.75 10.03 15.28
N ILE A 273 -7.98 8.71 15.32
CA ILE A 273 -8.86 8.01 14.38
C ILE A 273 -10.28 8.58 14.46
N ILE A 274 -10.84 8.74 15.66
CA ILE A 274 -12.19 9.30 15.83
C ILE A 274 -12.27 10.71 15.24
N VAL A 275 -11.31 11.57 15.56
CA VAL A 275 -11.30 12.94 15.03
C VAL A 275 -11.25 12.96 13.51
N ILE A 276 -10.33 12.20 12.91
CA ILE A 276 -10.19 12.13 11.45
C ILE A 276 -11.43 11.52 10.82
N ALA A 277 -11.97 10.42 11.39
CA ALA A 277 -13.16 9.78 10.86
C ALA A 277 -14.40 10.68 10.90
N VAL A 278 -14.58 11.47 11.95
CA VAL A 278 -15.66 12.47 12.05
C VAL A 278 -15.47 13.54 10.98
N ILE A 279 -14.26 14.08 10.81
CA ILE A 279 -13.98 15.07 9.77
C ILE A 279 -14.27 14.52 8.39
N LEU A 280 -13.80 13.29 8.08
CA LEU A 280 -14.04 12.63 6.79
C LEU A 280 -15.54 12.34 6.57
N CYS A 281 -16.24 11.86 7.59
CA CYS A 281 -17.69 11.63 7.52
C CYS A 281 -18.44 12.91 7.19
N LEU A 282 -18.20 14.01 7.92
CA LEU A 282 -18.81 15.31 7.66
C LEU A 282 -18.45 15.84 6.27
N PHE A 283 -17.20 15.70 5.87
CA PHE A 283 -16.73 16.08 4.54
C PHE A 283 -17.47 15.33 3.44
N LEU A 284 -17.61 14.00 3.55
CA LEU A 284 -18.32 13.19 2.57
C LEU A 284 -19.82 13.47 2.56
N GLU A 285 -20.45 13.71 3.72
CA GLU A 285 -21.87 14.09 3.77
C GLU A 285 -22.15 15.40 3.03
N ILE A 286 -21.24 16.36 3.09
CA ILE A 286 -21.38 17.66 2.41
C ILE A 286 -20.95 17.57 0.95
N ALA A 287 -19.85 16.87 0.64
CA ALA A 287 -19.16 16.93 -0.63
C ALA A 287 -19.38 15.72 -1.54
N HIS A 288 -20.20 14.70 -1.17
CA HIS A 288 -20.38 13.47 -1.95
C HIS A 288 -20.75 13.74 -3.41
N LYS A 289 -21.66 14.69 -3.68
CA LYS A 289 -22.09 15.04 -5.04
C LYS A 289 -20.97 15.58 -5.92
N PRO A 290 -20.27 16.68 -5.55
CA PRO A 290 -19.16 17.16 -6.37
C PRO A 290 -18.00 16.16 -6.45
N LEU A 291 -17.75 15.36 -5.41
CA LEU A 291 -16.70 14.35 -5.42
C LEU A 291 -16.99 13.24 -6.45
N ILE A 292 -18.22 12.71 -6.47
CA ILE A 292 -18.60 11.69 -7.46
C ILE A 292 -18.55 12.27 -8.88
N ALA A 293 -18.99 13.51 -9.07
CA ALA A 293 -18.97 14.18 -10.37
C ALA A 293 -17.54 14.34 -10.93
N LEU A 294 -16.52 14.44 -10.09
CA LEU A 294 -15.11 14.50 -10.55
C LEU A 294 -14.62 13.21 -11.21
N PHE A 295 -15.24 12.08 -10.90
CA PHE A 295 -14.82 10.75 -11.38
C PHE A 295 -15.78 10.16 -12.42
N LEU A 296 -16.89 10.85 -12.72
CA LEU A 296 -17.87 10.42 -13.70
C LEU A 296 -17.92 11.40 -14.88
N ASP A 297 -18.15 10.86 -16.08
CA ASP A 297 -18.37 11.68 -17.25
C ASP A 297 -19.70 12.45 -17.16
N ASN A 298 -19.78 13.59 -17.83
CA ASN A 298 -20.99 14.45 -17.87
C ASN A 298 -22.24 13.72 -18.40
N ALA A 299 -22.07 12.60 -19.09
CA ALA A 299 -23.13 11.74 -19.61
C ALA A 299 -23.50 10.58 -18.68
N ALA A 300 -23.02 10.57 -17.43
CA ALA A 300 -23.32 9.50 -16.48
C ALA A 300 -24.82 9.41 -16.19
N SER A 301 -25.34 8.17 -16.13
CA SER A 301 -26.75 7.95 -15.81
C SER A 301 -27.08 8.33 -14.37
N SER A 302 -28.33 8.69 -14.11
CA SER A 302 -28.81 8.97 -12.75
C SER A 302 -28.54 7.78 -11.80
N GLN A 303 -28.65 6.55 -12.28
CA GLN A 303 -28.38 5.35 -11.49
C GLN A 303 -26.90 5.26 -11.08
N THR A 304 -25.97 5.60 -11.96
CA THR A 304 -24.52 5.63 -11.69
C THR A 304 -24.21 6.62 -10.57
N ILE A 305 -24.77 7.84 -10.68
CA ILE A 305 -24.55 8.91 -9.70
C ILE A 305 -25.12 8.49 -8.33
N VAL A 306 -26.39 8.05 -8.29
CA VAL A 306 -27.06 7.64 -7.04
C VAL A 306 -26.33 6.48 -6.37
N THR A 307 -25.83 5.51 -7.14
CA THR A 307 -25.05 4.39 -6.57
C THR A 307 -23.78 4.87 -5.88
N GLY A 308 -23.00 5.73 -6.54
CA GLY A 308 -21.77 6.28 -5.99
C GLY A 308 -22.01 7.14 -4.74
N GLU A 309 -23.00 8.05 -4.81
CA GLU A 309 -23.37 8.90 -3.67
C GLU A 309 -23.83 8.08 -2.47
N SER A 310 -24.71 7.09 -2.70
CA SER A 310 -25.24 6.26 -1.63
C SER A 310 -24.16 5.42 -0.95
N TYR A 311 -23.21 4.90 -1.73
CA TYR A 311 -22.07 4.17 -1.17
C TYR A 311 -21.18 5.07 -0.31
N LEU A 312 -20.81 6.27 -0.81
CA LEU A 312 -19.95 7.20 -0.07
C LEU A 312 -20.58 7.65 1.26
N LYS A 313 -21.85 7.96 1.25
CA LYS A 313 -22.58 8.29 2.48
C LYS A 313 -22.57 7.14 3.47
N PHE A 314 -22.86 5.94 2.98
CA PHE A 314 -22.86 4.75 3.83
C PHE A 314 -21.50 4.48 4.45
N ILE A 315 -20.42 4.42 3.65
CA ILE A 315 -19.09 4.04 4.13
C ILE A 315 -18.48 5.11 5.06
N GLY A 316 -18.86 6.36 4.89
CA GLY A 316 -18.41 7.48 5.73
C GLY A 316 -18.61 7.24 7.23
N PHE A 317 -19.72 6.62 7.62
CA PHE A 317 -20.02 6.28 9.03
C PHE A 317 -19.10 5.19 9.60
N PHE A 318 -18.47 4.40 8.75
CA PHE A 318 -17.66 3.25 9.17
C PHE A 318 -16.14 3.52 9.18
N PHE A 319 -15.69 4.73 8.89
CA PHE A 319 -14.25 5.04 8.91
C PHE A 319 -13.61 4.87 10.28
N CYS A 320 -14.36 5.04 11.37
CA CYS A 320 -13.85 4.70 12.71
C CYS A 320 -13.48 3.22 12.81
N MET A 321 -14.30 2.32 12.25
CA MET A 321 -14.07 0.87 12.34
C MET A 321 -12.81 0.45 11.61
N ILE A 322 -12.63 0.91 10.36
CA ILE A 322 -11.39 0.59 9.62
C ILE A 322 -10.18 1.20 10.31
N GLY A 323 -10.29 2.41 10.88
CA GLY A 323 -9.23 3.05 11.62
C GLY A 323 -8.81 2.23 12.84
N PHE A 324 -9.75 1.80 13.66
CA PHE A 324 -9.48 0.94 14.83
C PHE A 324 -8.85 -0.39 14.41
N LYS A 325 -9.39 -1.02 13.38
CA LYS A 325 -8.83 -2.25 12.81
C LYS A 325 -7.37 -2.05 12.38
N MET A 326 -7.06 -0.96 11.69
CA MET A 326 -5.69 -0.66 11.24
C MET A 326 -4.73 -0.36 12.41
N ALA A 327 -5.20 0.30 13.46
CA ALA A 327 -4.40 0.53 14.68
C ALA A 327 -4.08 -0.78 15.40
N VAL A 328 -5.07 -1.69 15.54
CA VAL A 328 -4.87 -3.02 16.13
C VAL A 328 -3.94 -3.87 15.26
N ASP A 329 -4.12 -3.87 13.94
CA ASP A 329 -3.20 -4.53 13.01
C ASP A 329 -1.77 -4.02 13.17
N GLY A 330 -1.60 -2.71 13.36
CA GLY A 330 -0.30 -2.09 13.64
C GLY A 330 0.32 -2.62 14.93
N ILE A 331 -0.44 -2.66 16.03
CA ILE A 331 0.03 -3.19 17.31
C ILE A 331 0.43 -4.66 17.20
N LEU A 332 -0.41 -5.50 16.57
CA LEU A 332 -0.12 -6.92 16.40
C LEU A 332 1.16 -7.15 15.59
N ARG A 333 1.38 -6.36 14.53
CA ARG A 333 2.63 -6.41 13.75
C ARG A 333 3.83 -5.96 14.59
N GLY A 334 3.70 -4.82 15.27
CA GLY A 334 4.75 -4.26 16.11
C GLY A 334 5.15 -5.16 17.29
N ALA A 335 4.19 -5.91 17.83
CA ALA A 335 4.40 -6.90 18.87
C ALA A 335 4.89 -8.27 18.34
N GLY A 336 5.01 -8.44 17.02
CA GLY A 336 5.37 -9.72 16.41
C GLY A 336 4.30 -10.81 16.58
N ALA A 337 3.06 -10.45 16.93
CA ALA A 337 1.92 -11.37 17.09
C ALA A 337 1.33 -11.79 15.73
N VAL A 338 2.20 -12.31 14.87
CA VAL A 338 1.95 -12.56 13.45
C VAL A 338 0.82 -13.54 13.20
N ARG A 339 0.67 -14.57 14.06
CA ARG A 339 -0.39 -15.59 13.91
C ARG A 339 -1.78 -14.95 14.08
N VAL A 340 -1.97 -14.17 15.13
CA VAL A 340 -3.25 -13.49 15.41
C VAL A 340 -3.58 -12.51 14.29
N PHE A 341 -2.61 -11.71 13.87
CA PHE A 341 -2.70 -10.79 12.76
C PHE A 341 -3.14 -11.47 11.45
N THR A 342 -2.49 -12.60 11.09
CA THR A 342 -2.81 -13.35 9.87
C THR A 342 -4.22 -13.93 9.92
N ILE A 343 -4.60 -14.56 11.04
CA ILE A 343 -5.95 -15.15 11.20
C ILE A 343 -7.01 -14.07 11.10
N ALA A 344 -6.86 -12.94 11.79
CA ALA A 344 -7.81 -11.83 11.75
C ALA A 344 -8.03 -11.31 10.32
N ASN A 345 -6.95 -11.14 9.54
CA ASN A 345 -7.05 -10.68 8.17
C ASN A 345 -7.66 -11.72 7.21
N LEU A 346 -7.40 -13.01 7.41
CA LEU A 346 -8.05 -14.07 6.63
C LEU A 346 -9.56 -14.18 6.95
N VAL A 347 -9.93 -14.05 8.22
CA VAL A 347 -11.35 -14.01 8.65
C VAL A 347 -12.04 -12.80 8.02
N ASN A 348 -11.42 -11.63 8.06
CA ASN A 348 -11.91 -10.41 7.39
C ASN A 348 -12.20 -10.67 5.90
N LEU A 349 -11.22 -11.20 5.15
CA LEU A 349 -11.41 -11.51 3.73
C LEU A 349 -12.56 -12.47 3.52
N THR A 350 -12.58 -13.58 4.28
CA THR A 350 -13.59 -14.63 4.15
C THR A 350 -14.98 -14.07 4.40
N LEU A 351 -15.19 -13.33 5.48
CA LEU A 351 -16.47 -12.69 5.79
C LEU A 351 -16.89 -11.72 4.69
N ARG A 352 -15.99 -10.83 4.26
CA ARG A 352 -16.27 -9.83 3.23
C ARG A 352 -16.69 -10.48 1.91
N VAL A 353 -15.96 -11.49 1.44
CA VAL A 353 -16.26 -12.18 0.18
C VAL A 353 -17.53 -13.02 0.29
N THR A 354 -17.71 -13.73 1.40
CA THR A 354 -18.89 -14.58 1.62
C THR A 354 -20.16 -13.73 1.68
N ILE A 355 -20.18 -12.66 2.46
CA ILE A 355 -21.33 -11.76 2.58
C ILE A 355 -21.64 -11.11 1.22
N ALA A 356 -20.63 -10.62 0.50
CA ALA A 356 -20.84 -10.05 -0.82
C ALA A 356 -21.38 -11.07 -1.82
N LYS A 357 -20.78 -12.27 -1.90
CA LYS A 357 -21.14 -13.28 -2.90
C LYS A 357 -22.50 -13.91 -2.67
N PHE A 358 -22.85 -14.23 -1.43
CA PHE A 358 -24.10 -14.88 -1.10
C PHE A 358 -25.22 -13.90 -0.72
N GLY A 359 -24.88 -12.75 -0.17
CA GLY A 359 -25.86 -11.74 0.23
C GLY A 359 -26.35 -10.88 -0.93
N ALA A 360 -25.46 -10.48 -1.84
CA ALA A 360 -25.86 -9.58 -2.93
C ALA A 360 -26.91 -10.15 -3.89
N PRO A 361 -26.92 -11.44 -4.27
CA PRO A 361 -28.00 -12.01 -5.08
C PRO A 361 -29.37 -12.00 -4.40
N ILE A 362 -29.42 -12.04 -3.06
CA ILE A 362 -30.65 -12.15 -2.29
C ILE A 362 -31.22 -10.77 -1.92
N TRP A 363 -30.36 -9.88 -1.43
CA TRP A 363 -30.75 -8.57 -0.88
C TRP A 363 -30.28 -7.37 -1.72
N GLY A 364 -29.72 -7.63 -2.92
CA GLY A 364 -29.27 -6.58 -3.83
C GLY A 364 -27.87 -6.07 -3.55
N VAL A 365 -27.42 -5.10 -4.37
CA VAL A 365 -26.05 -4.56 -4.36
C VAL A 365 -25.65 -3.92 -3.02
N SER A 366 -26.61 -3.43 -2.24
CA SER A 366 -26.36 -2.86 -0.91
C SER A 366 -25.69 -3.83 0.07
N MET A 367 -25.89 -5.15 -0.10
CA MET A 367 -25.17 -6.14 0.73
C MET A 367 -23.67 -6.13 0.49
N VAL A 368 -23.22 -5.74 -0.70
CA VAL A 368 -21.79 -5.52 -0.96
C VAL A 368 -21.25 -4.41 -0.06
N TRP A 369 -22.04 -3.37 0.17
CA TRP A 369 -21.65 -2.24 1.03
C TRP A 369 -21.54 -2.66 2.48
N TYR A 370 -22.50 -3.44 2.99
CA TYR A 370 -22.46 -4.01 4.35
C TYR A 370 -21.32 -5.02 4.54
N ALA A 371 -20.94 -5.76 3.49
CA ALA A 371 -19.84 -6.71 3.56
C ALA A 371 -18.51 -6.07 3.92
N VAL A 372 -18.29 -4.80 3.53
CA VAL A 372 -17.05 -4.07 3.79
C VAL A 372 -16.85 -3.80 5.29
N PRO A 373 -17.73 -3.08 6.00
CA PRO A 373 -17.56 -2.82 7.43
C PRO A 373 -17.74 -4.07 8.31
N LEU A 374 -18.57 -5.05 7.91
CA LEU A 374 -18.66 -6.32 8.63
C LEU A 374 -17.37 -7.13 8.59
N GLY A 375 -16.57 -6.97 7.53
CA GLY A 375 -15.24 -7.55 7.49
C GLY A 375 -14.25 -6.83 8.44
N TRP A 376 -14.49 -5.59 8.84
CA TRP A 376 -13.60 -4.84 9.72
C TRP A 376 -13.85 -5.11 11.22
N LEU A 377 -14.99 -5.66 11.57
CA LEU A 377 -15.32 -6.13 12.94
C LEU A 377 -14.47 -7.33 13.33
#